data_2fcd8741e42aaa35acc03e68af5f4213
#
_entry.id   2fcd8741e42aaa35acc03e68af5f4213
#
_cell.length_a   1.000
_cell.length_b   1.000
_cell.length_c   1.000
_cell.angle_alpha   90.00
_cell.angle_beta   90.00
_cell.angle_gamma   90.00
#
_symmetry.space_group_name_H-M   'P 1'
#
loop_
_entity.id
_entity.type
_entity.pdbx_description
1 polymer ?
#
loop_
_entity_poly.entity_id
_entity_poly.type
_entity_poly.pdbx_seq_one_letter_code
_entity_poly.pdbx_strand_id
1 'polypeptide(L)'
;MTTIVVLFNLLPEADPDAYESWARNVDIPNVRRLPGCTDFRVLKVAGLLGSDAAAPYAYSELIEVDDMSAFGEAVGTEAMQEVAAQFQQFADNPVFMVSESLD
;
A
#
# COMPACT_ATOMS: atom_id res chain seq x y z
N MET A 1 0.51 17.67 -5.43
CA MET A 1 -0.13 16.47 -4.87
C MET A 1 0.95 15.40 -4.65
N THR A 2 0.99 14.85 -3.48
CA THR A 2 1.94 13.81 -3.12
C THR A 2 1.33 12.43 -3.34
N THR A 3 2.08 11.53 -3.94
CA THR A 3 1.68 10.13 -4.08
C THR A 3 2.70 9.25 -3.36
N ILE A 4 2.24 8.44 -2.42
CA ILE A 4 3.09 7.43 -1.81
C ILE A 4 2.93 6.16 -2.64
N VAL A 5 4.05 5.67 -3.17
CA VAL A 5 4.10 4.44 -3.98
C VAL A 5 4.71 3.35 -3.11
N VAL A 6 3.98 2.26 -2.91
CA VAL A 6 4.47 1.13 -2.12
C VAL A 6 4.64 -0.07 -3.06
N LEU A 7 5.81 -0.70 -3.01
CA LEU A 7 6.10 -1.90 -3.80
C LEU A 7 6.48 -3.02 -2.85
N PHE A 8 5.90 -4.20 -3.04
CA PHE A 8 6.19 -5.31 -2.14
C PHE A 8 5.84 -6.66 -2.75
N ASN A 9 6.46 -7.68 -2.18
CA ASN A 9 6.09 -9.08 -2.40
C ASN A 9 5.46 -9.60 -1.11
N LEU A 10 4.82 -10.76 -1.17
CA LEU A 10 4.34 -11.42 0.04
C LEU A 10 5.44 -12.31 0.62
N LEU A 11 5.42 -12.45 1.94
CA LEU A 11 6.28 -13.43 2.60
C LEU A 11 6.01 -14.81 2.03
N PRO A 12 7.03 -15.70 1.96
CA PRO A 12 6.87 -17.02 1.34
C PRO A 12 5.72 -17.85 1.91
N GLU A 13 5.44 -17.72 3.21
CA GLU A 13 4.37 -18.45 3.90
C GLU A 13 3.01 -17.75 3.81
N ALA A 14 2.94 -16.51 3.31
CA ALA A 14 1.70 -15.77 3.22
C ALA A 14 0.84 -16.28 2.07
N ASP A 15 -0.47 -16.42 2.34
CA ASP A 15 -1.44 -16.81 1.33
C ASP A 15 -1.93 -15.57 0.56
N PRO A 16 -1.76 -15.51 -0.78
CA PRO A 16 -2.22 -14.36 -1.56
C PRO A 16 -3.70 -14.07 -1.40
N ASP A 17 -4.54 -15.12 -1.34
CA ASP A 17 -5.99 -14.91 -1.18
C ASP A 17 -6.32 -14.31 0.18
N ALA A 18 -5.62 -14.72 1.22
CA ALA A 18 -5.78 -14.15 2.56
C ALA A 18 -5.35 -12.69 2.61
N TYR A 19 -4.22 -12.36 1.96
CA TYR A 19 -3.79 -10.98 1.87
C TYR A 19 -4.81 -10.11 1.14
N GLU A 20 -5.28 -10.57 -0.02
CA GLU A 20 -6.22 -9.79 -0.84
C GLU A 20 -7.54 -9.58 -0.12
N SER A 21 -8.04 -10.57 0.60
CA SER A 21 -9.24 -10.43 1.42
C SER A 21 -9.03 -9.39 2.52
N TRP A 22 -7.90 -9.45 3.22
CA TRP A 22 -7.56 -8.47 4.25
C TRP A 22 -7.45 -7.06 3.66
N ALA A 23 -6.80 -6.93 2.50
CA ALA A 23 -6.65 -5.62 1.83
C ALA A 23 -8.01 -5.01 1.51
N ARG A 24 -8.94 -5.79 0.96
CA ARG A 24 -10.28 -5.32 0.60
C ARG A 24 -11.13 -4.96 1.81
N ASN A 25 -11.02 -5.74 2.88
CA ASN A 25 -11.93 -5.63 4.02
C ASN A 25 -11.39 -4.74 5.14
N VAL A 26 -10.08 -4.61 5.26
CA VAL A 26 -9.43 -3.87 6.35
C VAL A 26 -8.59 -2.71 5.84
N ASP A 27 -7.58 -2.98 5.02
CA ASP A 27 -6.59 -1.99 4.63
C ASP A 27 -7.22 -0.84 3.83
N ILE A 28 -7.86 -1.16 2.73
CA ILE A 28 -8.43 -0.16 1.82
C ILE A 28 -9.45 0.74 2.53
N PRO A 29 -10.46 0.20 3.23
CA PRO A 29 -11.43 1.10 3.89
C PRO A 29 -10.81 1.97 4.98
N ASN A 30 -9.84 1.45 5.72
CA ASN A 30 -9.21 2.23 6.80
C ASN A 30 -8.31 3.34 6.27
N VAL A 31 -7.48 3.04 5.26
CA VAL A 31 -6.56 4.04 4.70
C VAL A 31 -7.33 5.14 3.96
N ARG A 32 -8.38 4.77 3.21
CA ARG A 32 -9.18 5.76 2.46
C ARG A 32 -9.86 6.79 3.35
N ARG A 33 -10.12 6.47 4.61
CA ARG A 33 -10.76 7.37 5.55
C ARG A 33 -9.79 8.27 6.32
N LEU A 34 -8.49 8.10 6.13
CA LEU A 34 -7.51 8.88 6.88
C LEU A 34 -7.51 10.33 6.45
N PRO A 35 -7.44 11.27 7.42
CA PRO A 35 -7.22 12.68 7.08
C PRO A 35 -6.00 12.85 6.19
N GLY A 36 -6.11 13.69 5.17
CA GLY A 36 -5.05 13.93 4.21
C GLY A 36 -4.96 12.93 3.08
N CYS A 37 -5.67 11.79 3.17
CA CYS A 37 -5.72 10.81 2.09
C CYS A 37 -6.92 11.11 1.18
N THR A 38 -6.68 11.29 -0.12
CA THR A 38 -7.74 11.53 -1.10
C THR A 38 -8.11 10.29 -1.88
N ASP A 39 -7.19 9.33 -1.99
CA ASP A 39 -7.45 8.03 -2.63
C ASP A 39 -6.39 7.02 -2.21
N PHE A 40 -6.78 5.76 -2.22
CA PHE A 40 -5.87 4.66 -1.96
C PHE A 40 -6.25 3.48 -2.85
N ARG A 41 -5.26 2.97 -3.59
CA ARG A 41 -5.46 1.83 -4.49
C ARG A 41 -4.40 0.78 -4.23
N VAL A 42 -4.82 -0.48 -4.19
CA VAL A 42 -3.92 -1.63 -4.13
C VAL A 42 -3.99 -2.34 -5.47
N LEU A 43 -2.85 -2.54 -6.11
CA LEU A 43 -2.77 -3.13 -7.44
C LEU A 43 -2.04 -4.47 -7.37
N LYS A 44 -2.63 -5.49 -7.97
CA LYS A 44 -1.97 -6.77 -8.15
C LYS A 44 -1.21 -6.72 -9.47
N VAL A 45 0.09 -6.98 -9.42
CA VAL A 45 0.93 -6.92 -10.63
C VAL A 45 0.66 -8.15 -11.48
N ALA A 46 0.30 -7.93 -12.75
CA ALA A 46 0.00 -9.00 -13.69
C ALA A 46 1.23 -9.47 -14.47
N GLY A 47 2.26 -8.63 -14.58
CA GLY A 47 3.46 -8.93 -15.35
C GLY A 47 4.18 -7.67 -15.76
N LEU A 48 5.13 -7.81 -16.66
CA LEU A 48 5.88 -6.70 -17.23
C LEU A 48 5.35 -6.37 -18.63
N LEU A 49 5.24 -5.10 -18.93
CA LEU A 49 4.81 -4.67 -20.26
C LEU A 49 5.91 -5.01 -21.27
N GLY A 50 5.55 -5.78 -22.30
CA GLY A 50 6.46 -6.12 -23.38
C GLY A 50 7.51 -7.17 -23.03
N SER A 51 7.34 -7.91 -21.96
CA SER A 51 8.29 -8.96 -21.53
C SER A 51 7.56 -10.12 -20.89
N ASP A 52 8.09 -11.32 -21.08
CA ASP A 52 7.61 -12.52 -20.40
C ASP A 52 8.34 -12.80 -19.09
N ALA A 53 9.31 -11.95 -18.73
CA ALA A 53 10.03 -12.10 -17.48
C ALA A 53 9.12 -11.83 -16.28
N ALA A 54 9.43 -12.43 -15.15
CA ALA A 54 8.67 -12.21 -13.93
C ALA A 54 8.85 -10.77 -13.44
N ALA A 55 7.76 -10.15 -12.99
CA ALA A 55 7.84 -8.82 -12.38
C ALA A 55 8.59 -8.90 -11.05
N PRO A 56 9.38 -7.87 -10.69
CA PRO A 56 10.14 -7.87 -9.43
C PRO A 56 9.27 -7.76 -8.18
N TYR A 57 8.04 -7.26 -8.31
CA TYR A 57 7.10 -7.11 -7.20
C TYR A 57 5.75 -7.65 -7.58
N ALA A 58 5.07 -8.27 -6.60
CA ALA A 58 3.76 -8.86 -6.81
C ALA A 58 2.62 -7.84 -6.65
N TYR A 59 2.84 -6.81 -5.83
CA TYR A 59 1.81 -5.82 -5.51
C TYR A 59 2.40 -4.42 -5.48
N SER A 60 1.54 -3.44 -5.75
CA SER A 60 1.86 -2.03 -5.55
C SER A 60 0.67 -1.33 -4.91
N GLU A 61 0.96 -0.25 -4.18
CA GLU A 61 -0.06 0.61 -3.59
C GLU A 61 0.20 2.05 -4.02
N LEU A 62 -0.88 2.77 -4.30
CA LEU A 62 -0.83 4.19 -4.61
C LEU A 62 -1.70 4.92 -3.60
N ILE A 63 -1.07 5.76 -2.77
CA ILE A 63 -1.78 6.55 -1.76
C ILE A 63 -1.67 8.01 -2.18
N GLU A 64 -2.78 8.61 -2.56
CA GLU A 64 -2.83 10.03 -2.92
C GLU A 64 -3.05 10.86 -1.66
N VAL A 65 -2.17 11.83 -1.41
CA VAL A 65 -2.18 12.61 -0.17
C VAL A 65 -2.17 14.10 -0.52
N ASP A 66 -3.15 14.83 -0.02
CA ASP A 66 -3.20 16.30 -0.20
C ASP A 66 -2.69 17.06 1.04
N ASP A 67 -2.58 16.39 2.19
CA ASP A 67 -2.06 16.98 3.42
C ASP A 67 -1.20 15.95 4.16
N MET A 68 0.12 16.03 3.92
CA MET A 68 1.07 15.07 4.51
C MET A 68 1.14 15.20 6.03
N SER A 69 0.94 16.40 6.57
CA SER A 69 0.97 16.61 8.02
C SER A 69 -0.19 15.88 8.70
N ALA A 70 -1.41 16.06 8.16
CA ALA A 70 -2.59 15.38 8.68
C ALA A 70 -2.49 13.86 8.49
N PHE A 71 -2.01 13.43 7.33
CA PHE A 71 -1.84 12.00 7.04
C PHE A 71 -0.81 11.38 7.98
N GLY A 72 0.33 12.05 8.20
CA GLY A 72 1.38 11.56 9.10
C GLY A 72 0.89 11.39 10.53
N GLU A 73 0.08 12.35 11.04
CA GLU A 73 -0.52 12.22 12.36
C GLU A 73 -1.51 11.05 12.42
N ALA A 74 -2.32 10.90 11.36
CA ALA A 74 -3.36 9.88 11.31
C ALA A 74 -2.76 8.47 11.29
N VAL A 75 -1.65 8.24 10.56
CA VAL A 75 -1.01 6.91 10.54
C VAL A 75 -0.29 6.57 11.84
N GLY A 76 -0.02 7.58 12.68
CA GLY A 76 0.58 7.37 13.99
C GLY A 76 -0.39 6.96 15.08
N THR A 77 -1.70 6.93 14.80
CA THR A 77 -2.70 6.52 15.79
C THR A 77 -2.58 5.03 16.09
N GLU A 78 -3.05 4.62 17.29
CA GLU A 78 -3.02 3.23 17.70
C GLU A 78 -3.77 2.32 16.72
N ALA A 79 -4.94 2.77 16.25
CA ALA A 79 -5.73 1.99 15.29
C ALA A 79 -4.97 1.74 13.99
N MET A 80 -4.26 2.75 13.47
CA MET A 80 -3.52 2.59 12.22
C MET A 80 -2.20 1.84 12.41
N GLN A 81 -1.59 1.91 13.59
CA GLN A 81 -0.44 1.07 13.91
C GLN A 81 -0.82 -0.41 13.95
N GLU A 82 -2.04 -0.72 14.39
CA GLU A 82 -2.57 -2.08 14.34
C GLU A 82 -2.72 -2.57 12.89
N VAL A 83 -3.28 -1.72 12.01
CA VAL A 83 -3.40 -2.05 10.58
C VAL A 83 -2.02 -2.27 9.96
N ALA A 84 -1.06 -1.40 10.28
CA ALA A 84 0.32 -1.52 9.80
C ALA A 84 0.97 -2.82 10.28
N ALA A 85 0.73 -3.21 11.53
CA ALA A 85 1.26 -4.47 12.06
C ALA A 85 0.69 -5.68 11.34
N GLN A 86 -0.60 -5.64 11.00
CA GLN A 86 -1.23 -6.70 10.20
C GLN A 86 -0.63 -6.77 8.80
N PHE A 87 -0.39 -5.62 8.16
CA PHE A 87 0.27 -5.56 6.86
C PHE A 87 1.65 -6.22 6.90
N GLN A 88 2.43 -5.96 7.95
CA GLN A 88 3.77 -6.53 8.13
C GLN A 88 3.76 -8.05 8.20
N GLN A 89 2.64 -8.67 8.58
CA GLN A 89 2.52 -10.12 8.61
C GLN A 89 2.40 -10.72 7.22
N PHE A 90 2.06 -9.92 6.20
CA PHE A 90 1.92 -10.37 4.82
C PHE A 90 3.08 -9.93 3.95
N ALA A 91 3.57 -8.70 4.14
CA ALA A 91 4.48 -8.06 3.20
C ALA A 91 5.95 -8.36 3.51
N ASP A 92 6.71 -8.66 2.44
CA ASP A 92 8.14 -8.90 2.51
C ASP A 92 8.87 -7.66 2.02
N ASN A 93 9.60 -7.00 2.92
CA ASN A 93 10.44 -5.83 2.63
C ASN A 93 9.74 -4.76 1.79
N PRO A 94 8.59 -4.24 2.23
CA PRO A 94 7.90 -3.20 1.45
C PRO A 94 8.74 -1.94 1.34
N VAL A 95 8.73 -1.33 0.16
CA VAL A 95 9.41 -0.06 -0.12
C VAL A 95 8.35 1.03 -0.21
N PHE A 96 8.46 2.03 0.64
CA PHE A 96 7.54 3.17 0.68
C PHE A 96 8.23 4.38 0.09
N MET A 97 7.77 4.85 -1.07
CA MET A 97 8.39 5.98 -1.76
C MET A 97 7.44 7.16 -1.78
N VAL A 98 7.93 8.31 -1.31
CA VAL A 98 7.17 9.55 -1.35
C VAL A 98 7.50 10.24 -2.67
N SER A 99 6.48 10.46 -3.49
CA SER A 99 6.65 10.98 -4.85
C SER A 99 5.83 12.24 -5.04
N GLU A 100 6.36 13.18 -5.81
CA GLU A 100 5.67 14.42 -6.15
C GLU A 100 5.36 14.43 -7.64
N SER A 101 4.18 14.97 -8.01
CA SER A 101 3.83 15.14 -9.41
C SER A 101 4.75 16.17 -10.06
N LEU A 102 5.15 15.88 -11.31
CA LEU A 102 5.96 16.83 -12.10
C LEU A 102 5.09 17.88 -12.81
N ASP A 103 3.80 17.63 -12.91
CA ASP A 103 2.87 18.51 -13.65
C ASP A 103 1.80 19.17 -12.78
#